data_a7fe5379d206e4f7edb81e7b437428ed
#
_entry.id   a7fe5379d206e4f7edb81e7b437428ed
#
_cell.length_a   1.000
_cell.length_b   1.000
_cell.length_c   1.000
_cell.angle_alpha   90.00
_cell.angle_beta   90.00
_cell.angle_gamma   90.00
#
_symmetry.space_group_name_H-M   'P 1'
#
loop_
_entity.id
_entity.type
_entity.pdbx_description
1 polymer ?
#
loop_
_entity_poly.entity_id
_entity_poly.type
_entity_poly.pdbx_seq_one_letter_code
_entity_poly.pdbx_strand_id
1 'polypeptide(L)'
;SERIMEVCGEVQDYLNKSYDYFAKKFLSIDDHVFDIKQEVIAKTGLFVTKKRYGLKIINDAGRKVNKIHVKGLDTVRSNFAVAMKDLLSKVLEDILANVPKDKIDERIMKFKRNMHMLHYEVMANPIGVKGIGKYEEKDDESPFSTFRKGAPAHVKAAINYNSLIEYWFEGRKYEKITNGNKIKWVYLKDNEFGFDSIGFKGYEDPPQLLDFIKKNIDHNRMYEQAMTKKIGMFYDSMKWE
;
A
#
# COMPACT_ATOMS: atom_id res chain seq x y z
N SER A 1 16.57 -0.28 28.38
CA SER A 1 16.59 0.88 27.44
C SER A 1 17.64 1.93 27.82
N GLU A 2 17.86 2.19 29.10
CA GLU A 2 18.88 3.15 29.57
C GLU A 2 20.30 2.74 29.17
N ARG A 3 20.66 1.49 29.37
CA ARG A 3 21.96 0.96 28.95
C ARG A 3 22.23 1.12 27.44
N ILE A 4 21.21 0.95 26.60
CA ILE A 4 21.35 1.15 25.15
C ILE A 4 21.62 2.62 24.84
N MET A 5 20.94 3.54 25.52
CA MET A 5 21.14 4.98 25.34
C MET A 5 22.54 5.41 25.74
N GLU A 6 23.03 4.90 26.88
CA GLU A 6 24.37 5.14 27.36
C GLU A 6 25.44 4.66 26.37
N VAL A 7 25.35 3.39 25.92
CA VAL A 7 26.26 2.82 24.92
C VAL A 7 26.21 3.59 23.59
N CYS A 8 25.03 4.01 23.13
CA CYS A 8 24.92 4.83 21.92
C CYS A 8 25.64 6.18 22.07
N GLY A 9 25.55 6.82 23.25
CA GLY A 9 26.31 8.05 23.55
C GLY A 9 27.80 7.83 23.54
N GLU A 10 28.31 6.80 24.24
CA GLU A 10 29.72 6.44 24.24
C GLU A 10 30.27 6.18 22.83
N VAL A 11 29.52 5.43 22.00
CA VAL A 11 29.92 5.13 20.62
C VAL A 11 29.93 6.40 19.75
N GLN A 12 28.93 7.28 19.91
CA GLN A 12 28.87 8.54 19.19
C GLN A 12 30.08 9.42 19.52
N ASP A 13 30.39 9.59 20.81
CA ASP A 13 31.53 10.37 21.27
C ASP A 13 32.87 9.79 20.78
N TYR A 14 33.03 8.48 20.85
CA TYR A 14 34.23 7.79 20.35
C TYR A 14 34.40 8.02 18.83
N LEU A 15 33.32 7.88 18.04
CA LEU A 15 33.40 8.06 16.58
C LEU A 15 33.73 9.52 16.22
N ASN A 16 33.12 10.49 16.87
CA ASN A 16 33.37 11.91 16.58
C ASN A 16 34.83 12.28 16.92
N LYS A 17 35.35 11.86 18.08
CA LYS A 17 36.76 12.02 18.41
C LYS A 17 37.71 11.32 17.43
N SER A 18 37.28 10.17 16.90
CA SER A 18 38.07 9.47 15.87
C SER A 18 38.08 10.24 14.54
N TYR A 19 37.04 10.94 14.18
CA TYR A 19 37.01 11.82 13.01
C TYR A 19 37.90 13.06 13.18
N ASP A 20 37.93 13.68 14.38
CA ASP A 20 38.86 14.76 14.69
C ASP A 20 40.34 14.31 14.48
N TYR A 21 40.65 13.16 15.04
CA TYR A 21 42.00 12.57 14.88
C TYR A 21 42.32 12.23 13.41
N PHE A 22 41.37 11.64 12.67
CA PHE A 22 41.53 11.28 11.26
C PHE A 22 41.72 12.51 10.38
N ALA A 23 40.89 13.53 10.55
CA ALA A 23 40.99 14.78 9.78
C ALA A 23 42.33 15.46 10.00
N LYS A 24 42.76 15.56 11.24
CA LYS A 24 44.05 16.21 11.59
C LYS A 24 45.24 15.41 11.09
N LYS A 25 45.29 14.10 11.34
CA LYS A 25 46.44 13.26 11.03
C LYS A 25 46.60 12.91 9.55
N PHE A 26 45.49 12.61 8.87
CA PHE A 26 45.52 12.08 7.49
C PHE A 26 45.13 13.08 6.43
N LEU A 27 44.31 14.08 6.77
CA LEU A 27 43.84 15.09 5.82
C LEU A 27 44.53 16.46 6.05
N SER A 28 45.26 16.64 7.14
CA SER A 28 45.86 17.91 7.55
C SER A 28 44.83 19.06 7.65
N ILE A 29 43.65 18.74 8.14
CA ILE A 29 42.54 19.67 8.30
C ILE A 29 42.25 19.79 9.80
N ASP A 30 42.30 21.01 10.34
CA ASP A 30 42.00 21.29 11.74
C ASP A 30 40.51 21.50 12.00
N ASP A 31 39.75 21.93 11.00
CA ASP A 31 38.32 22.13 11.09
C ASP A 31 37.59 21.32 9.99
N HIS A 32 36.61 20.51 10.40
CA HIS A 32 35.88 19.62 9.52
C HIS A 32 34.40 19.57 9.88
N VAL A 33 33.56 19.05 8.98
CA VAL A 33 32.10 18.94 9.12
C VAL A 33 31.63 17.51 9.41
N PHE A 34 32.54 16.58 9.71
CA PHE A 34 32.16 15.21 10.06
C PHE A 34 31.55 15.20 11.46
N ASP A 35 30.28 14.84 11.54
CA ASP A 35 29.53 14.75 12.79
C ASP A 35 28.56 13.57 12.72
N ILE A 36 28.75 12.60 13.59
CA ILE A 36 27.86 11.45 13.73
C ILE A 36 26.91 11.73 14.88
N LYS A 37 25.61 11.59 14.60
CA LYS A 37 24.54 11.68 15.61
C LYS A 37 23.71 10.43 15.63
N GLN A 38 23.31 10.01 16.82
CA GLN A 38 22.30 8.99 16.98
C GLN A 38 20.99 9.48 16.37
N GLU A 39 20.48 8.77 15.35
CA GLU A 39 19.23 9.11 14.68
C GLU A 39 18.03 8.51 15.41
N VAL A 40 17.96 7.18 15.48
CA VAL A 40 16.83 6.50 16.14
C VAL A 40 17.26 5.28 16.95
N ILE A 41 16.55 5.00 18.05
CA ILE A 41 16.61 3.72 18.76
C ILE A 41 15.22 3.10 18.71
N ALA A 42 15.13 1.86 18.22
CA ALA A 42 13.91 1.10 18.17
C ALA A 42 13.92 -0.01 19.25
N LYS A 43 12.77 -0.22 19.88
CA LYS A 43 12.55 -1.34 20.81
C LYS A 43 12.40 -2.66 20.05
N THR A 44 11.67 -2.63 18.95
CA THR A 44 11.41 -3.78 18.06
C THR A 44 11.44 -3.33 16.61
N GLY A 45 11.77 -4.25 15.71
CA GLY A 45 11.79 -3.98 14.27
C GLY A 45 11.47 -5.21 13.45
N LEU A 46 10.68 -5.02 12.38
CA LEU A 46 10.41 -6.01 11.35
C LEU A 46 11.13 -5.58 10.06
N PHE A 47 12.10 -6.37 9.62
CA PHE A 47 12.85 -6.15 8.38
C PHE A 47 12.41 -7.15 7.32
N VAL A 48 11.63 -6.69 6.34
CA VAL A 48 11.06 -7.54 5.29
C VAL A 48 12.07 -7.75 4.15
N THR A 49 12.60 -6.65 3.62
CA THR A 49 13.66 -6.65 2.60
C THR A 49 14.46 -5.35 2.69
N LYS A 50 15.50 -5.20 1.87
CA LYS A 50 16.25 -3.94 1.75
C LYS A 50 15.30 -2.75 1.51
N LYS A 51 15.38 -1.72 2.35
CA LYS A 51 14.54 -0.51 2.34
C LYS A 51 13.03 -0.76 2.64
N ARG A 52 12.66 -1.94 3.16
CA ARG A 52 11.28 -2.26 3.53
C ARG A 52 11.25 -2.80 4.95
N TYR A 53 10.88 -1.95 5.90
CA TYR A 53 10.86 -2.27 7.32
C TYR A 53 9.85 -1.44 8.11
N GLY A 54 9.52 -1.93 9.30
CA GLY A 54 8.77 -1.21 10.33
C GLY A 54 9.51 -1.24 11.65
N LEU A 55 9.57 -0.12 12.37
CA LEU A 55 10.28 0.04 13.63
C LEU A 55 9.36 0.63 14.69
N LYS A 56 9.39 0.10 15.91
CA LYS A 56 8.80 0.74 17.09
C LYS A 56 9.87 1.60 17.77
N ILE A 57 9.90 2.88 17.43
CA ILE A 57 10.92 3.83 17.89
C ILE A 57 10.60 4.27 19.32
N ILE A 58 11.59 4.23 20.19
CA ILE A 58 11.55 4.69 21.59
C ILE A 58 12.40 5.94 21.82
N ASN A 59 13.36 6.22 20.95
CA ASN A 59 14.15 7.46 20.97
C ASN A 59 14.35 7.96 19.53
N ASP A 60 14.23 9.26 19.35
CA ASP A 60 14.36 9.95 18.06
C ASP A 60 15.26 11.20 18.30
N ALA A 61 16.50 11.13 17.83
CA ALA A 61 17.51 12.16 17.99
C ALA A 61 17.64 12.66 19.45
N GLY A 62 17.74 11.73 20.43
CA GLY A 62 17.84 12.03 21.86
C GLY A 62 16.50 12.24 22.58
N ARG A 63 15.39 12.37 21.85
CA ARG A 63 14.06 12.58 22.44
C ARG A 63 13.32 11.26 22.66
N LYS A 64 12.79 11.05 23.88
CA LYS A 64 11.95 9.87 24.16
C LYS A 64 10.64 9.98 23.41
N VAL A 65 10.34 8.95 22.61
CA VAL A 65 9.11 8.86 21.79
C VAL A 65 8.51 7.46 21.90
N ASN A 66 7.27 7.32 21.42
CA ASN A 66 6.62 6.02 21.21
C ASN A 66 5.84 6.09 19.90
N LYS A 67 6.55 5.83 18.80
CA LYS A 67 5.94 5.90 17.46
C LYS A 67 6.38 4.72 16.62
N ILE A 68 5.55 4.36 15.64
CA ILE A 68 5.90 3.40 14.61
C ILE A 68 6.39 4.16 13.40
N HIS A 69 7.59 3.82 12.94
CA HIS A 69 8.18 4.32 11.70
C HIS A 69 8.17 3.21 10.66
N VAL A 70 7.62 3.50 9.49
CA VAL A 70 7.49 2.53 8.40
C VAL A 70 8.17 3.07 7.15
N LYS A 71 8.98 2.25 6.51
CA LYS A 71 9.62 2.58 5.24
C LYS A 71 9.36 1.48 4.19
N GLY A 72 8.90 1.87 3.02
CA GLY A 72 8.75 1.01 1.84
C GLY A 72 7.69 -0.10 1.93
N LEU A 73 6.95 -0.22 3.03
CA LEU A 73 5.83 -1.16 3.16
C LEU A 73 4.55 -0.57 2.57
N ASP A 74 3.61 -1.46 2.21
CA ASP A 74 2.35 -1.05 1.57
C ASP A 74 1.40 -0.32 2.53
N THR A 75 1.64 -0.39 3.84
CA THR A 75 0.91 0.37 4.87
C THR A 75 0.98 1.89 4.69
N VAL A 76 2.00 2.40 4.01
CA VAL A 76 2.20 3.84 3.76
C VAL A 76 1.94 4.24 2.30
N ARG A 77 1.56 3.30 1.42
CA ARG A 77 1.31 3.61 0.01
C ARG A 77 -0.07 4.24 -0.21
N SER A 78 -0.13 5.22 -1.10
CA SER A 78 -1.37 5.90 -1.46
C SER A 78 -2.27 5.11 -2.43
N ASN A 79 -1.69 4.17 -3.20
CA ASN A 79 -2.39 3.36 -4.19
C ASN A 79 -2.87 2.01 -3.65
N PHE A 80 -3.16 1.93 -2.36
CA PHE A 80 -3.58 0.71 -1.69
C PHE A 80 -4.94 0.93 -1.01
N ALA A 81 -5.85 -0.05 -1.10
CA ALA A 81 -7.18 0.02 -0.54
C ALA A 81 -7.16 0.30 0.97
N VAL A 82 -8.01 1.20 1.44
CA VAL A 82 -8.01 1.68 2.84
C VAL A 82 -8.18 0.52 3.81
N ALA A 83 -9.19 -0.35 3.60
CA ALA A 83 -9.44 -1.49 4.48
C ALA A 83 -8.26 -2.47 4.56
N MET A 84 -7.57 -2.71 3.44
CA MET A 84 -6.40 -3.57 3.39
C MET A 84 -5.19 -2.91 4.06
N LYS A 85 -5.02 -1.61 3.86
CA LYS A 85 -3.97 -0.82 4.49
C LYS A 85 -4.10 -0.82 6.01
N ASP A 86 -5.32 -0.64 6.51
CA ASP A 86 -5.63 -0.64 7.95
C ASP A 86 -5.35 -2.02 8.57
N LEU A 87 -5.77 -3.10 7.90
CA LEU A 87 -5.46 -4.46 8.37
C LEU A 87 -3.95 -4.69 8.42
N LEU A 88 -3.23 -4.36 7.33
CA LEU A 88 -1.78 -4.59 7.25
C LEU A 88 -1.02 -3.75 8.29
N SER A 89 -1.50 -2.52 8.57
CA SER A 89 -0.94 -1.67 9.61
C SER A 89 -1.13 -2.28 11.00
N LYS A 90 -2.33 -2.79 11.29
CA LYS A 90 -2.61 -3.46 12.57
C LYS A 90 -1.81 -4.75 12.75
N VAL A 91 -1.62 -5.54 11.68
CA VAL A 91 -0.76 -6.73 11.72
C VAL A 91 0.69 -6.33 12.01
N LEU A 92 1.20 -5.28 11.38
CA LEU A 92 2.54 -4.76 11.67
C LEU A 92 2.68 -4.26 13.12
N GLU A 93 1.68 -3.54 13.63
CA GLU A 93 1.63 -3.07 15.02
C GLU A 93 1.67 -4.24 16.01
N ASP A 94 0.87 -5.28 15.77
CA ASP A 94 0.82 -6.48 16.59
C ASP A 94 2.19 -7.21 16.59
N ILE A 95 2.81 -7.39 15.42
CA ILE A 95 4.17 -7.98 15.31
C ILE A 95 5.19 -7.16 16.12
N LEU A 96 5.20 -5.84 15.96
CA LEU A 96 6.11 -4.95 16.68
C LEU A 96 5.83 -4.89 18.20
N ALA A 97 4.63 -5.26 18.62
CA ALA A 97 4.26 -5.42 20.02
C ALA A 97 4.50 -6.82 20.58
N ASN A 98 5.05 -7.76 19.77
CA ASN A 98 5.26 -9.17 20.09
C ASN A 98 3.94 -9.89 20.47
N VAL A 99 2.85 -9.54 19.80
CA VAL A 99 1.58 -10.30 19.93
C VAL A 99 1.79 -11.70 19.35
N PRO A 100 1.32 -12.77 20.01
CA PRO A 100 1.44 -14.14 19.53
C PRO A 100 0.80 -14.33 18.14
N LYS A 101 1.39 -15.21 17.31
CA LYS A 101 0.96 -15.48 15.92
C LYS A 101 -0.53 -15.85 15.83
N ASP A 102 -1.01 -16.72 16.74
CA ASP A 102 -2.41 -17.17 16.79
C ASP A 102 -3.40 -16.01 16.90
N LYS A 103 -3.07 -14.97 17.66
CA LYS A 103 -3.89 -13.75 17.80
C LYS A 103 -3.88 -12.89 16.54
N ILE A 104 -2.76 -12.84 15.85
CA ILE A 104 -2.63 -12.15 14.55
C ILE A 104 -3.43 -12.91 13.49
N ASP A 105 -3.33 -14.23 13.43
CA ASP A 105 -4.13 -15.10 12.57
C ASP A 105 -5.63 -14.93 12.82
N GLU A 106 -6.06 -14.88 14.08
CA GLU A 106 -7.45 -14.63 14.47
C GLU A 106 -7.95 -13.28 13.93
N ARG A 107 -7.15 -12.22 14.03
CA ARG A 107 -7.46 -10.89 13.46
C ARG A 107 -7.65 -10.94 11.94
N ILE A 108 -6.73 -11.61 11.24
CA ILE A 108 -6.78 -11.75 9.78
C ILE A 108 -8.02 -12.55 9.37
N MET A 109 -8.32 -13.67 10.05
CA MET A 109 -9.49 -14.48 9.79
C MET A 109 -10.79 -13.72 10.07
N LYS A 110 -10.83 -12.93 11.14
CA LYS A 110 -11.99 -12.07 11.47
C LYS A 110 -12.23 -11.04 10.36
N PHE A 111 -11.17 -10.42 9.86
CA PHE A 111 -11.28 -9.50 8.74
C PHE A 111 -11.84 -10.20 7.49
N LYS A 112 -11.27 -11.36 7.09
CA LYS A 112 -11.73 -12.13 5.92
C LYS A 112 -13.21 -12.51 6.03
N ARG A 113 -13.68 -12.94 7.20
CA ARG A 113 -15.09 -13.26 7.41
C ARG A 113 -16.04 -12.08 7.26
N ASN A 114 -15.59 -10.89 7.65
CA ASN A 114 -16.43 -9.69 7.70
C ASN A 114 -16.24 -8.71 6.53
N MET A 115 -15.23 -8.90 5.68
CA MET A 115 -14.91 -7.94 4.62
C MET A 115 -16.04 -7.76 3.59
N HIS A 116 -16.92 -8.77 3.43
CA HIS A 116 -18.07 -8.66 2.52
C HIS A 116 -19.12 -7.63 2.99
N MET A 117 -19.08 -7.22 4.26
CA MET A 117 -19.93 -6.16 4.81
C MET A 117 -19.34 -4.76 4.61
N LEU A 118 -18.08 -4.68 4.17
CA LEU A 118 -17.42 -3.40 3.96
C LEU A 118 -17.92 -2.74 2.67
N HIS A 119 -18.05 -1.43 2.74
CA HIS A 119 -18.42 -0.65 1.56
C HIS A 119 -17.35 -0.79 0.46
N TYR A 120 -17.78 -0.91 -0.79
CA TYR A 120 -16.88 -1.11 -1.94
C TYR A 120 -15.77 -0.06 -2.03
N GLU A 121 -16.03 1.18 -1.64
CA GLU A 121 -15.03 2.26 -1.70
C GLU A 121 -13.81 2.03 -0.81
N VAL A 122 -13.99 1.44 0.38
CA VAL A 122 -12.86 1.16 1.28
C VAL A 122 -12.08 -0.08 0.86
N MET A 123 -12.71 -0.93 0.03
CA MET A 123 -12.09 -2.11 -0.59
C MET A 123 -11.39 -1.79 -1.92
N ALA A 124 -11.70 -0.65 -2.53
CA ALA A 124 -11.20 -0.27 -3.85
C ALA A 124 -9.77 0.28 -3.81
N ASN A 125 -8.99 -0.04 -4.84
CA ASN A 125 -7.64 0.46 -5.02
C ASN A 125 -7.65 1.82 -5.73
N PRO A 126 -7.13 2.89 -5.12
CA PRO A 126 -6.96 4.18 -5.80
C PRO A 126 -5.74 4.15 -6.73
N ILE A 127 -5.86 4.72 -7.93
CA ILE A 127 -4.78 4.77 -8.91
C ILE A 127 -4.97 5.90 -9.92
N GLY A 128 -3.86 6.41 -10.48
CA GLY A 128 -3.88 7.24 -11.68
C GLY A 128 -3.84 6.39 -12.95
N VAL A 129 -4.77 6.61 -13.87
CA VAL A 129 -4.88 5.84 -15.11
C VAL A 129 -3.93 6.36 -16.18
N LYS A 130 -3.21 5.46 -16.84
CA LYS A 130 -2.37 5.77 -18.00
C LYS A 130 -2.47 4.65 -19.03
N GLY A 131 -2.48 5.00 -20.31
CA GLY A 131 -2.39 4.05 -21.42
C GLY A 131 -3.73 3.46 -21.86
N ILE A 132 -4.87 4.12 -21.63
CA ILE A 132 -6.17 3.67 -22.12
C ILE A 132 -6.10 3.41 -23.62
N GLY A 133 -5.74 4.39 -24.46
CA GLY A 133 -5.67 4.23 -25.92
C GLY A 133 -4.62 3.24 -26.41
N LYS A 134 -3.64 2.85 -25.55
CA LYS A 134 -2.69 1.78 -25.88
C LYS A 134 -3.30 0.40 -25.79
N TYR A 135 -4.23 0.18 -24.85
CA TYR A 135 -4.75 -1.13 -24.50
C TYR A 135 -6.20 -1.35 -24.90
N GLU A 136 -6.96 -0.30 -25.23
CA GLU A 136 -8.32 -0.39 -25.69
C GLU A 136 -8.35 -0.86 -27.16
N GLU A 137 -9.22 -1.83 -27.43
CA GLU A 137 -9.59 -2.27 -28.77
C GLU A 137 -11.11 -2.16 -28.90
N LYS A 138 -11.53 -1.37 -29.88
CA LYS A 138 -12.96 -1.26 -30.20
C LYS A 138 -13.34 -2.42 -31.11
N ASP A 139 -14.48 -2.98 -30.85
CA ASP A 139 -15.11 -4.02 -31.67
C ASP A 139 -16.39 -3.39 -32.24
N ASP A 140 -16.49 -3.30 -33.55
CA ASP A 140 -17.66 -2.71 -34.23
C ASP A 140 -18.92 -3.58 -34.04
N GLU A 141 -18.79 -4.85 -33.68
CA GLU A 141 -19.87 -5.78 -33.43
C GLU A 141 -20.30 -5.85 -31.96
N SER A 142 -19.54 -5.25 -31.04
CA SER A 142 -19.78 -5.28 -29.60
C SER A 142 -19.98 -3.86 -29.04
N PRO A 143 -20.97 -3.65 -28.15
CA PRO A 143 -21.10 -2.37 -27.43
C PRO A 143 -19.97 -2.13 -26.43
N PHE A 144 -19.12 -3.13 -26.17
CA PHE A 144 -18.05 -3.07 -25.19
C PHE A 144 -16.68 -3.24 -25.85
N SER A 145 -15.76 -2.36 -25.46
CA SER A 145 -14.36 -2.46 -25.89
C SER A 145 -13.68 -3.72 -25.32
N THR A 146 -12.79 -4.32 -26.09
CA THR A 146 -11.91 -5.40 -25.68
C THR A 146 -10.52 -4.87 -25.28
N PHE A 147 -9.60 -5.75 -24.92
CA PHE A 147 -8.29 -5.35 -24.40
C PHE A 147 -7.16 -6.04 -25.10
N ARG A 148 -6.12 -5.30 -25.44
CA ARG A 148 -4.84 -5.88 -25.87
C ARG A 148 -4.19 -6.70 -24.75
N LYS A 149 -3.49 -7.75 -25.17
CA LYS A 149 -2.72 -8.61 -24.26
C LYS A 149 -1.79 -7.78 -23.36
N GLY A 150 -1.80 -8.09 -22.06
CA GLY A 150 -0.97 -7.40 -21.07
C GLY A 150 -1.55 -6.11 -20.51
N ALA A 151 -2.82 -5.78 -20.82
CA ALA A 151 -3.50 -4.63 -20.21
C ALA A 151 -3.56 -4.77 -18.68
N PRO A 152 -3.07 -3.78 -17.90
CA PRO A 152 -3.17 -3.80 -16.45
C PRO A 152 -4.63 -3.77 -15.98
N ALA A 153 -4.93 -4.42 -14.84
CA ALA A 153 -6.31 -4.52 -14.31
C ALA A 153 -7.01 -3.16 -14.15
N HIS A 154 -6.31 -2.14 -13.67
CA HIS A 154 -6.87 -0.80 -13.51
C HIS A 154 -7.15 -0.07 -14.84
N VAL A 155 -6.40 -0.40 -15.91
CA VAL A 155 -6.66 0.13 -17.26
C VAL A 155 -7.88 -0.56 -17.84
N LYS A 156 -8.00 -1.89 -17.70
CA LYS A 156 -9.23 -2.63 -18.05
C LYS A 156 -10.43 -2.06 -17.32
N ALA A 157 -10.29 -1.82 -16.02
CA ALA A 157 -11.35 -1.24 -15.19
C ALA A 157 -11.81 0.14 -15.69
N ALA A 158 -10.88 1.00 -16.14
CA ALA A 158 -11.22 2.29 -16.73
C ALA A 158 -11.92 2.16 -18.10
N ILE A 159 -11.48 1.23 -18.94
CA ILE A 159 -12.11 0.95 -20.24
C ILE A 159 -13.53 0.39 -20.03
N ASN A 160 -13.71 -0.54 -19.10
CA ASN A 160 -15.04 -1.08 -18.75
C ASN A 160 -15.98 0.00 -18.24
N TYR A 161 -15.49 0.93 -17.41
CA TYR A 161 -16.26 2.11 -17.01
C TYR A 161 -16.71 2.91 -18.25
N ASN A 162 -15.80 3.23 -19.15
CA ASN A 162 -16.10 4.00 -20.35
C ASN A 162 -17.11 3.30 -21.26
N SER A 163 -17.01 1.97 -21.38
CA SER A 163 -17.97 1.15 -22.14
C SER A 163 -19.37 1.19 -21.52
N LEU A 164 -19.49 1.12 -20.18
CA LEU A 164 -20.80 1.23 -19.51
C LEU A 164 -21.42 2.64 -19.63
N ILE A 165 -20.59 3.68 -19.53
CA ILE A 165 -21.05 5.06 -19.72
C ILE A 165 -21.57 5.26 -21.14
N GLU A 166 -20.90 4.71 -22.14
CA GLU A 166 -21.36 4.74 -23.52
C GLU A 166 -22.66 3.96 -23.70
N TYR A 167 -22.72 2.73 -23.21
CA TYR A 167 -23.85 1.84 -23.35
C TYR A 167 -25.13 2.37 -22.67
N TRP A 168 -25.01 2.93 -21.46
CA TRP A 168 -26.17 3.41 -20.70
C TRP A 168 -26.61 4.83 -21.05
N PHE A 169 -25.68 5.69 -21.49
CA PHE A 169 -25.92 7.14 -21.62
C PHE A 169 -25.43 7.74 -22.94
N GLU A 170 -24.98 6.92 -23.88
CA GLU A 170 -24.41 7.40 -25.16
C GLU A 170 -23.30 8.46 -24.95
N GLY A 171 -22.59 8.39 -23.84
CA GLY A 171 -21.52 9.33 -23.49
C GLY A 171 -21.96 10.77 -23.21
N ARG A 172 -23.24 11.08 -23.17
CA ARG A 172 -23.74 12.47 -23.13
C ARG A 172 -23.88 13.06 -21.73
N LYS A 173 -24.09 12.23 -20.71
CA LYS A 173 -24.42 12.70 -19.36
C LYS A 173 -23.25 12.63 -18.38
N TYR A 174 -22.38 11.66 -18.54
CA TYR A 174 -21.28 11.39 -17.65
C TYR A 174 -19.95 11.36 -18.40
N GLU A 175 -18.94 11.97 -17.81
CA GLU A 175 -17.62 12.03 -18.42
C GLU A 175 -16.91 10.67 -18.37
N LYS A 176 -16.28 10.31 -19.48
CA LYS A 176 -15.40 9.13 -19.55
C LYS A 176 -14.13 9.33 -18.74
N ILE A 177 -13.56 8.22 -18.27
CA ILE A 177 -12.22 8.21 -17.68
C ILE A 177 -11.20 8.37 -18.79
N THR A 178 -10.26 9.31 -18.60
CA THR A 178 -9.18 9.60 -19.53
C THR A 178 -7.81 9.41 -18.88
N ASN A 179 -6.75 9.41 -19.69
CA ASN A 179 -5.38 9.36 -19.16
C ASN A 179 -5.10 10.55 -18.23
N GLY A 180 -4.55 10.24 -17.04
CA GLY A 180 -4.29 11.25 -16.00
C GLY A 180 -5.35 11.31 -14.92
N ASN A 181 -6.57 10.80 -15.16
CA ASN A 181 -7.58 10.77 -14.12
C ASN A 181 -7.17 9.87 -12.95
N LYS A 182 -7.50 10.29 -11.74
CA LYS A 182 -7.42 9.48 -10.53
C LYS A 182 -8.75 8.77 -10.35
N ILE A 183 -8.71 7.45 -10.23
CA ILE A 183 -9.89 6.61 -10.04
C ILE A 183 -9.68 5.66 -8.87
N LYS A 184 -10.77 5.05 -8.41
CA LYS A 184 -10.78 3.82 -7.63
C LYS A 184 -11.22 2.68 -8.55
N TRP A 185 -10.80 1.45 -8.27
CA TRP A 185 -11.20 0.29 -9.03
C TRP A 185 -11.30 -0.96 -8.17
N VAL A 186 -12.15 -1.89 -8.58
CA VAL A 186 -12.39 -3.17 -7.92
C VAL A 186 -12.40 -4.32 -8.92
N TYR A 187 -12.11 -5.54 -8.43
CA TYR A 187 -12.45 -6.77 -9.14
C TYR A 187 -13.93 -7.09 -8.98
N LEU A 188 -14.51 -7.72 -10.00
CA LEU A 188 -15.90 -8.13 -10.04
C LEU A 188 -16.01 -9.66 -10.05
N LYS A 189 -17.11 -10.18 -9.49
CA LYS A 189 -17.63 -11.52 -9.71
C LYS A 189 -18.19 -11.63 -11.12
N ASP A 190 -18.54 -12.84 -11.54
CA ASP A 190 -19.29 -13.05 -12.77
C ASP A 190 -20.55 -12.18 -12.80
N ASN A 191 -20.76 -11.47 -13.91
CA ASN A 191 -21.82 -10.50 -14.09
C ASN A 191 -22.31 -10.45 -15.53
N GLU A 192 -23.43 -9.77 -15.75
CA GLU A 192 -24.13 -9.69 -17.04
C GLU A 192 -23.30 -9.09 -18.18
N PHE A 193 -22.23 -8.34 -17.88
CA PHE A 193 -21.36 -7.73 -18.89
C PHE A 193 -20.05 -8.51 -19.12
N GLY A 194 -19.80 -9.57 -18.34
CA GLY A 194 -18.56 -10.34 -18.42
C GLY A 194 -17.30 -9.57 -17.99
N PHE A 195 -17.46 -8.47 -17.24
CA PHE A 195 -16.33 -7.66 -16.79
C PHE A 195 -15.65 -8.28 -15.56
N ASP A 196 -14.33 -8.35 -15.58
CA ASP A 196 -13.52 -8.83 -14.45
C ASP A 196 -13.11 -7.74 -13.46
N SER A 197 -13.28 -6.47 -13.86
CA SER A 197 -12.91 -5.30 -13.04
C SER A 197 -13.68 -4.06 -13.52
N ILE A 198 -13.88 -3.09 -12.65
CA ILE A 198 -14.55 -1.82 -12.95
C ILE A 198 -13.89 -0.66 -12.22
N GLY A 199 -13.71 0.45 -12.94
CA GLY A 199 -13.28 1.73 -12.38
C GLY A 199 -14.45 2.61 -11.98
N PHE A 200 -14.21 3.57 -11.09
CA PHE A 200 -15.18 4.59 -10.72
C PHE A 200 -14.48 5.85 -10.18
N LYS A 201 -15.15 6.98 -10.25
CA LYS A 201 -14.63 8.29 -9.81
C LYS A 201 -15.16 8.69 -8.43
N GLY A 202 -16.34 8.23 -8.06
CA GLY A 202 -17.01 8.48 -6.78
C GLY A 202 -18.38 9.13 -6.94
N TYR A 203 -18.60 10.26 -6.28
CA TYR A 203 -19.92 10.93 -6.26
C TYR A 203 -20.39 11.48 -7.61
N GLU A 204 -19.50 11.59 -8.58
CA GLU A 204 -19.83 12.03 -9.95
C GLU A 204 -20.32 10.88 -10.85
N ASP A 205 -20.31 9.65 -10.34
CA ASP A 205 -20.69 8.46 -11.10
C ASP A 205 -22.21 8.24 -11.11
N PRO A 206 -22.74 7.61 -12.17
CA PRO A 206 -24.17 7.29 -12.22
C PRO A 206 -24.57 6.31 -11.09
N PRO A 207 -25.74 6.51 -10.46
CA PRO A 207 -26.24 5.58 -9.43
C PRO A 207 -26.30 4.12 -9.90
N GLN A 208 -26.64 3.87 -11.17
CA GLN A 208 -26.64 2.54 -11.78
C GLN A 208 -25.26 1.85 -11.68
N LEU A 209 -24.17 2.60 -11.93
CA LEU A 209 -22.83 2.07 -11.81
C LEU A 209 -22.49 1.72 -10.35
N LEU A 210 -22.85 2.59 -9.41
CA LEU A 210 -22.59 2.36 -8.00
C LEU A 210 -23.36 1.14 -7.49
N ASP A 211 -24.60 0.94 -7.91
CA ASP A 211 -25.40 -0.25 -7.56
C ASP A 211 -24.85 -1.52 -8.24
N PHE A 212 -24.41 -1.42 -9.49
CA PHE A 212 -23.70 -2.52 -10.18
C PHE A 212 -22.43 -2.93 -9.42
N ILE A 213 -21.61 -1.98 -8.96
CA ILE A 213 -20.41 -2.26 -8.19
C ILE A 213 -20.75 -2.94 -6.86
N LYS A 214 -21.72 -2.41 -6.10
CA LYS A 214 -22.17 -2.99 -4.82
C LYS A 214 -22.60 -4.44 -4.96
N LYS A 215 -23.35 -4.75 -6.02
CA LYS A 215 -23.85 -6.09 -6.30
C LYS A 215 -22.76 -7.07 -6.68
N ASN A 216 -21.78 -6.63 -7.47
CA ASN A 216 -20.86 -7.50 -8.19
C ASN A 216 -19.40 -7.48 -7.66
N ILE A 217 -19.05 -6.65 -6.68
CA ILE A 217 -17.67 -6.62 -6.15
C ILE A 217 -17.24 -7.98 -5.62
N ASP A 218 -16.03 -8.42 -6.04
CA ASP A 218 -15.39 -9.63 -5.54
C ASP A 218 -14.43 -9.31 -4.39
N HIS A 219 -14.97 -9.29 -3.18
CA HIS A 219 -14.21 -9.02 -1.96
C HIS A 219 -13.07 -10.04 -1.74
N ASN A 220 -13.29 -11.31 -2.09
CA ASN A 220 -12.27 -12.36 -1.92
C ASN A 220 -11.08 -12.10 -2.84
N ARG A 221 -11.34 -11.87 -4.13
CA ARG A 221 -10.29 -11.56 -5.10
C ARG A 221 -9.57 -10.25 -4.76
N MET A 222 -10.30 -9.23 -4.28
CA MET A 222 -9.68 -8.00 -3.76
C MET A 222 -8.69 -8.29 -2.64
N TYR A 223 -9.11 -9.10 -1.66
CA TYR A 223 -8.24 -9.49 -0.54
C TYR A 223 -7.03 -10.32 -1.02
N GLU A 224 -7.24 -11.37 -1.79
CA GLU A 224 -6.18 -12.27 -2.23
C GLU A 224 -5.09 -11.56 -3.02
N GLN A 225 -5.48 -10.73 -3.98
CA GLN A 225 -4.54 -9.96 -4.79
C GLN A 225 -3.77 -8.89 -3.98
N ALA A 226 -4.42 -8.32 -2.96
CA ALA A 226 -3.82 -7.27 -2.15
C ALA A 226 -2.96 -7.81 -1.00
N MET A 227 -3.40 -8.84 -0.29
CA MET A 227 -2.91 -9.18 1.04
C MET A 227 -2.07 -10.44 1.13
N THR A 228 -2.37 -11.48 0.33
CA THR A 228 -1.73 -12.81 0.50
C THR A 228 -0.19 -12.72 0.48
N LYS A 229 0.38 -12.11 -0.55
CA LYS A 229 1.84 -11.94 -0.64
C LYS A 229 2.42 -11.05 0.45
N LYS A 230 1.69 -10.04 0.91
CA LYS A 230 2.19 -9.07 1.89
C LYS A 230 2.21 -9.63 3.29
N ILE A 231 1.17 -10.37 3.66
CA ILE A 231 1.13 -11.11 4.93
C ILE A 231 2.19 -12.20 4.91
N GLY A 232 2.30 -12.98 3.81
CA GLY A 232 3.36 -13.98 3.64
C GLY A 232 4.75 -13.40 3.88
N MET A 233 5.08 -12.25 3.28
CA MET A 233 6.38 -11.59 3.51
C MET A 233 6.61 -11.19 4.98
N PHE A 234 5.58 -10.81 5.72
CA PHE A 234 5.71 -10.54 7.16
C PHE A 234 5.99 -11.83 7.93
N TYR A 235 5.27 -12.90 7.62
CA TYR A 235 5.42 -14.22 8.25
C TYR A 235 6.80 -14.82 7.94
N ASP A 236 7.25 -14.76 6.70
CA ASP A 236 8.60 -15.19 6.29
C ASP A 236 9.68 -14.45 7.10
N SER A 237 9.52 -13.12 7.27
CA SER A 237 10.46 -12.31 8.03
C SER A 237 10.49 -12.66 9.52
N MET A 238 9.37 -13.16 10.05
CA MET A 238 9.24 -13.65 11.43
C MET A 238 9.60 -15.14 11.56
N LYS A 239 9.88 -15.83 10.45
CA LYS A 239 10.07 -17.30 10.37
C LYS A 239 8.86 -18.06 10.93
N TRP A 240 7.66 -17.58 10.65
CA TRP A 240 6.40 -18.23 11.00
C TRP A 240 5.93 -19.09 9.82
N GLU A 241 5.67 -20.36 10.11
CA GLU A 241 5.04 -21.29 9.17
C GLU A 241 3.53 -21.10 9.06
#